data_4cd5c4ef8bb4e859408538a18319439f
#
_entry.id   4cd5c4ef8bb4e859408538a18319439f
#
_cell.length_a   1.000
_cell.length_b   1.000
_cell.length_c   1.000
_cell.angle_alpha   90.00
_cell.angle_beta   90.00
_cell.angle_gamma   90.00
#
_symmetry.space_group_name_H-M   'P 1'
#
loop_
_entity.id
_entity.type
_entity.pdbx_description
1 polymer ?
#
loop_
_entity_poly.entity_id
_entity_poly.type
_entity_poly.pdbx_seq_one_letter_code
_entity_poly.pdbx_strand_id
1 'polypeptide(L)'
;GRTIGFPTVNIEAHPLKLFPPNGVYATKTLYKGKYYYGVTNIGKNPTVNGTVKIVETYLLDFNEMIYGEQLQTFFYKFLRSEQKFPSVEELQRQIAINAEQARAYFHSAEYAHWRSEQEK
;
A
#
# COMPACT_ATOMS: atom_id res chain seq x y z
N GLY A 1 6.93 8.79 -0.10
CA GLY A 1 7.90 9.56 -0.67
C GLY A 1 9.28 8.98 -0.83
N ARG A 2 10.08 9.73 -1.53
CA ARG A 2 11.45 9.31 -1.83
C ARG A 2 12.34 9.26 -0.59
N THR A 3 11.99 10.07 0.40
CA THR A 3 12.80 10.20 1.61
C THR A 3 12.78 8.94 2.47
N ILE A 4 11.87 8.03 2.23
CA ILE A 4 11.76 6.81 3.03
C ILE A 4 12.27 5.56 2.29
N GLY A 5 12.97 5.75 1.17
CA GLY A 5 13.62 4.65 0.49
C GLY A 5 12.75 3.83 -0.44
N PHE A 6 11.47 4.14 -0.55
CA PHE A 6 10.54 3.47 -1.46
C PHE A 6 9.76 4.51 -2.25
N PRO A 7 9.53 4.30 -3.55
CA PRO A 7 8.62 5.16 -4.28
C PRO A 7 7.23 5.11 -3.68
N THR A 8 6.59 6.26 -3.59
CA THR A 8 5.26 6.39 -3.02
C THR A 8 4.30 6.90 -4.08
N VAL A 9 3.15 6.27 -4.17
CA VAL A 9 2.06 6.73 -5.01
C VAL A 9 0.94 7.18 -4.10
N ASN A 10 0.58 8.45 -4.16
CA ASN A 10 -0.50 9.00 -3.36
C ASN A 10 -1.75 9.08 -4.22
N ILE A 11 -2.79 8.42 -3.77
CA ILE A 11 -4.08 8.42 -4.45
C ILE A 11 -5.09 9.05 -3.52
N GLU A 12 -5.68 10.17 -3.93
CA GLU A 12 -6.76 10.75 -3.18
C GLU A 12 -8.00 9.90 -3.38
N ALA A 13 -8.49 9.32 -2.30
CA ALA A 13 -9.64 8.43 -2.37
C ALA A 13 -10.92 9.24 -2.37
N HIS A 14 -11.78 8.96 -3.33
CA HIS A 14 -13.14 9.47 -3.29
C HIS A 14 -13.91 8.75 -2.19
N PRO A 15 -15.02 9.33 -1.71
CA PRO A 15 -15.81 8.69 -0.66
C PRO A 15 -16.57 7.47 -1.19
N LEU A 16 -15.87 6.61 -1.89
CA LEU A 16 -16.45 5.39 -2.43
C LEU A 16 -16.23 4.26 -1.44
N LYS A 17 -17.22 3.46 -1.38
CA LYS A 17 -17.36 2.39 -0.42
C LYS A 17 -16.48 1.19 -0.67
N LEU A 18 -15.63 1.22 -1.69
CA LEU A 18 -14.86 0.07 -2.14
C LEU A 18 -13.51 -0.07 -1.50
N PHE A 19 -13.12 0.91 -0.66
CA PHE A 19 -11.86 0.82 0.04
C PHE A 19 -12.01 0.00 1.31
N PRO A 20 -11.04 -0.85 1.64
CA PRO A 20 -11.06 -1.55 2.91
C PRO A 20 -10.88 -0.59 4.08
N PRO A 21 -11.06 -1.05 5.31
CA PRO A 21 -10.87 -0.19 6.48
C PRO A 21 -9.47 0.40 6.55
N ASN A 22 -9.32 1.49 7.31
CA ASN A 22 -8.02 2.11 7.51
C ASN A 22 -7.02 1.10 8.06
N GLY A 23 -5.79 1.21 7.61
CA GLY A 23 -4.73 0.30 8.02
C GLY A 23 -3.69 0.16 6.94
N VAL A 24 -2.78 -0.77 7.15
CA VAL A 24 -1.67 -1.04 6.25
C VAL A 24 -1.83 -2.44 5.69
N TYR A 25 -1.68 -2.56 4.38
CA TYR A 25 -1.99 -3.80 3.65
C TYR A 25 -0.85 -4.19 2.73
N ALA A 26 -0.69 -5.50 2.53
CA ALA A 26 0.10 -6.03 1.43
C ALA A 26 -0.73 -5.92 0.17
N THR A 27 -0.17 -5.36 -0.89
CA THR A 27 -0.91 -5.04 -2.12
C THR A 27 -0.12 -5.39 -3.36
N LYS A 28 -0.81 -5.42 -4.49
CA LYS A 28 -0.20 -5.39 -5.82
C LYS A 28 -0.73 -4.18 -6.55
N THR A 29 0.14 -3.48 -7.25
CA THR A 29 -0.24 -2.34 -8.08
C THR A 29 0.10 -2.63 -9.52
N LEU A 30 -0.88 -2.42 -10.40
CA LEU A 30 -0.69 -2.60 -11.83
C LEU A 30 -0.23 -1.27 -12.44
N TYR A 31 0.94 -1.29 -13.07
CA TYR A 31 1.51 -0.12 -13.72
C TYR A 31 2.13 -0.56 -15.04
N LYS A 32 1.66 0.04 -16.13
CA LYS A 32 2.14 -0.24 -17.49
C LYS A 32 2.15 -1.74 -17.79
N GLY A 33 1.08 -2.42 -17.42
CA GLY A 33 0.90 -3.84 -17.72
C GLY A 33 1.68 -4.79 -16.83
N LYS A 34 2.33 -4.28 -15.80
CA LYS A 34 3.13 -5.10 -14.90
C LYS A 34 2.68 -4.91 -13.46
N TYR A 35 2.67 -5.99 -12.70
CA TYR A 35 2.29 -5.94 -11.29
C TYR A 35 3.51 -5.78 -10.40
N TYR A 36 3.40 -4.88 -9.44
CA TYR A 36 4.44 -4.63 -8.45
C TYR A 36 3.87 -4.88 -7.07
N TYR A 37 4.60 -5.62 -6.25
CA TYR A 37 4.22 -5.79 -4.85
C TYR A 37 4.41 -4.47 -4.12
N GLY A 38 3.58 -4.25 -3.11
CA GLY A 38 3.67 -3.02 -2.36
C GLY A 38 3.06 -3.11 -1.00
N VAL A 39 3.18 -2.00 -0.28
CA VAL A 39 2.54 -1.77 1.00
C VAL A 39 1.67 -0.55 0.83
N THR A 40 0.39 -0.66 1.16
CA THR A 40 -0.55 0.44 1.03
C THR A 40 -1.11 0.82 2.38
N ASN A 41 -1.02 2.10 2.69
CA ASN A 41 -1.58 2.68 3.90
C ASN A 41 -2.85 3.44 3.55
N ILE A 42 -3.95 3.09 4.21
CA ILE A 42 -5.20 3.84 4.13
C ILE A 42 -5.38 4.56 5.44
N GLY A 43 -5.44 5.87 5.38
CA GLY A 43 -5.58 6.69 6.56
C GLY A 43 -6.52 7.85 6.34
N LYS A 44 -6.69 8.66 7.37
CA LYS A 44 -7.51 9.87 7.32
C LYS A 44 -6.62 11.08 7.46
N ASN A 45 -6.97 12.12 6.71
CA ASN A 45 -6.29 13.41 6.80
C ASN A 45 -7.32 14.49 7.08
N PRO A 46 -7.22 15.20 8.21
CA PRO A 46 -8.18 16.27 8.52
C PRO A 46 -8.09 17.39 7.51
N THR A 47 -9.23 17.95 7.17
CA THR A 47 -9.31 19.12 6.28
C THR A 47 -10.21 20.16 6.93
N VAL A 48 -10.30 21.32 6.29
CA VAL A 48 -11.14 22.42 6.77
C VAL A 48 -12.61 21.98 6.84
N ASN A 49 -13.04 21.14 5.91
CA ASN A 49 -14.43 20.73 5.79
C ASN A 49 -14.70 19.31 6.26
N GLY A 50 -13.81 18.73 7.05
CA GLY A 50 -13.98 17.37 7.54
C GLY A 50 -12.72 16.53 7.41
N THR A 51 -12.85 15.32 6.89
CA THR A 51 -11.71 14.44 6.68
C THR A 51 -11.76 13.85 5.27
N VAL A 52 -10.58 13.63 4.69
CA VAL A 52 -10.44 12.87 3.44
C VAL A 52 -9.67 11.60 3.74
N LYS A 53 -10.04 10.56 3.04
CA LYS A 53 -9.30 9.29 3.11
C LYS A 53 -8.11 9.39 2.16
N ILE A 54 -6.94 9.08 2.65
CA ILE A 54 -5.70 9.11 1.88
C ILE A 54 -5.21 7.69 1.67
N VAL A 55 -4.88 7.36 0.44
CA VAL A 55 -4.31 6.06 0.09
C VAL A 55 -2.90 6.29 -0.41
N GLU A 56 -1.94 5.71 0.29
CA GLU A 56 -0.51 5.89 0.01
C GLU A 56 0.12 4.52 -0.23
N THR A 57 0.75 4.33 -1.39
CA THR A 57 1.34 3.03 -1.73
C THR A 57 2.85 3.15 -1.88
N TYR A 58 3.58 2.28 -1.21
CA TYR A 58 5.03 2.15 -1.30
C TYR A 58 5.33 0.90 -2.13
N LEU A 59 5.85 1.10 -3.34
CA LEU A 59 6.13 -0.01 -4.25
C LEU A 59 7.47 -0.64 -3.93
N LEU A 60 7.49 -1.96 -3.92
CA LEU A 60 8.72 -2.73 -3.66
C LEU A 60 9.41 -3.03 -4.98
N ASP A 61 10.75 -3.03 -4.96
CA ASP A 61 11.56 -3.36 -6.14
C ASP A 61 11.22 -2.48 -7.33
N PHE A 62 10.96 -1.20 -7.08
CA PHE A 62 10.56 -0.25 -8.08
C PHE A 62 11.37 1.03 -7.87
N ASN A 63 11.97 1.56 -8.93
CA ASN A 63 12.86 2.71 -8.83
C ASN A 63 12.49 3.88 -9.74
N GLU A 64 11.30 3.87 -10.32
CA GLU A 64 10.83 4.97 -11.15
C GLU A 64 9.91 5.89 -10.35
N MET A 65 9.80 7.12 -10.79
CA MET A 65 8.83 8.07 -10.24
C MET A 65 7.54 7.99 -11.05
N ILE A 66 6.41 7.96 -10.36
CA ILE A 66 5.10 7.92 -11.00
C ILE A 66 4.36 9.19 -10.63
N TYR A 67 3.95 9.95 -11.64
CA TYR A 67 3.19 11.18 -11.47
C TYR A 67 1.98 11.15 -12.40
N GLY A 68 0.84 11.55 -11.88
CA GLY A 68 -0.36 11.75 -12.69
C GLY A 68 -0.90 10.49 -13.36
N GLU A 69 -0.45 9.34 -12.94
CA GLU A 69 -0.90 8.07 -13.49
C GLU A 69 -2.08 7.53 -12.71
N GLN A 70 -3.01 6.93 -13.41
CA GLN A 70 -4.05 6.17 -12.75
C GLN A 70 -3.55 4.76 -12.57
N LEU A 71 -3.56 4.31 -11.32
CA LEU A 71 -3.06 3.00 -10.96
C LEU A 71 -4.16 2.17 -10.33
N GLN A 72 -4.12 0.87 -10.60
CA GLN A 72 -5.01 -0.07 -9.94
C GLN A 72 -4.22 -0.79 -8.85
N THR A 73 -4.74 -0.72 -7.63
CA THR A 73 -4.12 -1.36 -6.49
C THR A 73 -5.07 -2.41 -5.95
N PHE A 74 -4.56 -3.61 -5.78
CA PHE A 74 -5.32 -4.76 -5.29
C PHE A 74 -4.84 -5.12 -3.89
N PHE A 75 -5.77 -5.21 -2.96
CA PHE A 75 -5.48 -5.44 -1.54
C PHE A 75 -5.55 -6.92 -1.24
N TYR A 76 -4.54 -7.45 -0.54
CA TYR A 76 -4.46 -8.89 -0.26
C TYR A 76 -4.43 -9.24 1.22
N LYS A 77 -3.64 -8.55 2.00
CA LYS A 77 -3.44 -8.94 3.40
C LYS A 77 -3.36 -7.72 4.29
N PHE A 78 -4.17 -7.70 5.35
CA PHE A 78 -4.07 -6.67 6.38
C PHE A 78 -2.82 -6.93 7.21
N LEU A 79 -1.97 -5.93 7.35
CA LEU A 79 -0.70 -6.06 8.07
C LEU A 79 -0.77 -5.45 9.46
N ARG A 80 -1.35 -4.27 9.57
CA ARG A 80 -1.48 -3.59 10.87
C ARG A 80 -2.45 -2.42 10.78
N SER A 81 -2.89 -1.97 11.95
CA SER A 81 -3.73 -0.78 12.05
C SER A 81 -2.92 0.47 11.74
N GLU A 82 -3.63 1.54 11.39
CA GLU A 82 -3.04 2.84 11.17
C GLU A 82 -2.32 3.31 12.43
N GLN A 83 -1.15 3.94 12.25
CA GLN A 83 -0.31 4.36 13.35
C GLN A 83 0.43 5.65 12.98
N LYS A 84 0.57 6.54 13.96
CA LYS A 84 1.37 7.75 13.80
C LYS A 84 2.76 7.52 14.35
N PHE A 85 3.74 8.18 13.74
CA PHE A 85 5.14 8.01 14.11
C PHE A 85 5.73 9.35 14.53
N PRO A 86 6.58 9.35 15.56
CA PRO A 86 7.16 10.60 16.06
C PRO A 86 8.25 11.17 15.15
N SER A 87 8.77 10.38 14.22
CA SER A 87 9.84 10.84 13.35
C SER A 87 9.82 10.10 12.02
N VAL A 88 10.52 10.66 11.02
CA VAL A 88 10.67 10.03 9.72
C VAL A 88 11.42 8.71 9.85
N GLU A 89 12.42 8.64 10.72
CA GLU A 89 13.21 7.43 10.94
C GLU A 89 12.36 6.28 11.47
N GLU A 90 11.45 6.59 12.39
CA GLU A 90 10.53 5.56 12.90
C GLU A 90 9.58 5.08 11.81
N LEU A 91 9.07 6.00 11.01
CA LEU A 91 8.22 5.66 9.87
C LEU A 91 8.95 4.76 8.88
N GLN A 92 10.19 5.12 8.54
CA GLN A 92 11.00 4.33 7.61
C GLN A 92 11.23 2.91 8.12
N ARG A 93 11.53 2.77 9.41
CA ARG A 93 11.72 1.45 10.02
C ARG A 93 10.47 0.62 9.92
N GLN A 94 9.32 1.21 10.23
CA GLN A 94 8.07 0.49 10.19
C GLN A 94 7.69 0.08 8.76
N ILE A 95 7.92 0.96 7.79
CA ILE A 95 7.66 0.63 6.39
C ILE A 95 8.55 -0.51 5.92
N ALA A 96 9.83 -0.51 6.34
CA ALA A 96 10.73 -1.60 5.99
C ALA A 96 10.24 -2.94 6.56
N ILE A 97 9.74 -2.93 7.80
CA ILE A 97 9.15 -4.12 8.42
C ILE A 97 7.94 -4.57 7.61
N ASN A 98 7.05 -3.64 7.27
CA ASN A 98 5.85 -3.96 6.51
C ASN A 98 6.19 -4.46 5.10
N ALA A 99 7.24 -3.93 4.48
CA ALA A 99 7.70 -4.40 3.18
C ALA A 99 8.13 -5.85 3.25
N GLU A 100 8.87 -6.23 4.30
CA GLU A 100 9.27 -7.62 4.49
C GLU A 100 8.07 -8.52 4.76
N GLN A 101 7.09 -8.04 5.51
CA GLN A 101 5.86 -8.79 5.75
C GLN A 101 5.10 -9.01 4.44
N ALA A 102 5.04 -8.00 3.59
CA ALA A 102 4.38 -8.11 2.29
C ALA A 102 5.09 -9.11 1.40
N ARG A 103 6.43 -9.06 1.34
CA ARG A 103 7.21 -10.02 0.57
C ARG A 103 6.97 -11.44 1.07
N ALA A 104 7.00 -11.62 2.38
CA ALA A 104 6.77 -12.91 2.99
C ALA A 104 5.37 -13.43 2.64
N TYR A 105 4.38 -12.57 2.69
CA TYR A 105 3.02 -12.96 2.34
C TYR A 105 2.95 -13.45 0.89
N PHE A 106 3.52 -12.71 -0.06
CA PHE A 106 3.43 -13.07 -1.47
C PHE A 106 4.26 -14.32 -1.82
N HIS A 107 5.12 -14.76 -0.92
CA HIS A 107 5.84 -16.03 -1.05
C HIS A 107 5.27 -17.11 -0.14
N SER A 108 4.15 -16.86 0.51
CA SER A 108 3.57 -17.78 1.49
C SER A 108 2.65 -18.80 0.85
N ALA A 109 2.39 -19.88 1.59
CA ALA A 109 1.40 -20.88 1.19
C ALA A 109 -0.02 -20.29 1.19
N GLU A 110 -0.30 -19.32 2.05
CA GLU A 110 -1.59 -18.65 2.10
C GLU A 110 -1.88 -17.97 0.77
N TYR A 111 -0.93 -17.20 0.25
CA TYR A 111 -1.10 -16.52 -1.02
C TYR A 111 -1.16 -17.51 -2.18
N ALA A 112 -0.32 -18.54 -2.16
CA ALA A 112 -0.32 -19.58 -3.20
C ALA A 112 -1.68 -20.27 -3.26
N HIS A 113 -2.27 -20.57 -2.12
CA HIS A 113 -3.59 -21.17 -2.05
C HIS A 113 -4.67 -20.25 -2.60
N TRP A 114 -4.66 -18.97 -2.18
CA TRP A 114 -5.61 -17.99 -2.70
C TRP A 114 -5.52 -17.91 -4.22
N ARG A 115 -4.31 -17.82 -4.74
CA ARG A 115 -4.08 -17.71 -6.18
C ARG A 115 -4.59 -18.94 -6.93
N SER A 116 -4.36 -20.12 -6.38
CA SER A 116 -4.85 -21.37 -6.94
C SER A 116 -6.38 -21.37 -7.03
N GLU A 117 -7.07 -20.86 -6.01
CA GLU A 117 -8.52 -20.77 -6.02
C GLU A 117 -9.03 -19.82 -7.12
N GLN A 118 -8.30 -18.73 -7.38
CA GLN A 118 -8.69 -17.78 -8.42
C GLN A 118 -8.52 -18.35 -9.83
N GLU A 119 -7.64 -19.32 -10.00
CA GLU A 119 -7.33 -19.91 -11.30
C GLU A 119 -8.22 -21.12 -11.66
N LYS A 120 -9.13 -21.51 -10.77
CA LYS A 120 -10.07 -22.59 -11.01
C LYS A 120 -11.17 -22.23 -11.99
#